data_05ab251cf1a380f6a0eeb7953cbc9a98
#
_entry.id   05ab251cf1a380f6a0eeb7953cbc9a98
#
_cell.length_a   1.000
_cell.length_b   1.000
_cell.length_c   1.000
_cell.angle_alpha   90.00
_cell.angle_beta   90.00
_cell.angle_gamma   90.00
#
_symmetry.space_group_name_H-M   'P 1'
#
loop_
_entity.id
_entity.type
_entity.pdbx_description
1 polymer ?
#
loop_
_entity_poly.entity_id
_entity_poly.type
_entity_poly.pdbx_seq_one_letter_code
_entity_poly.pdbx_strand_id
1 'polypeptide(L)'
;MTERFLVTGADGCLGAWVVRLLLDEGAEVVAFDVGANDRRHELVSGGAPLGFRRVVGDITDRAAVAETLAGIDRVIHLAALQVPLCRADPSTGAAVNVQGTVNMFEAALEHGIAPVVYASSIAVYGTADDYPSPVLSADDALKPTTLYGVYKVANEQTAAIYAADHGLASVGLRPHTVYGAGRDQGLTSQPTAAIASALRSEPYSVDYGGVLDFQYARDVARVFIAAARAEFSTPAAPVLNTRGHVTAVSDFVDRVRRITGFDDLTVGADPLPFPHAASPAGLADLLGEVAPTPLDDAIAETAGILSASL
;
A
#
# COMPACT_ATOMS: atom_id res chain seq x y z
N MET A 1 -19.28 -20.42 3.68
CA MET A 1 -19.68 -19.36 2.71
C MET A 1 -18.41 -18.73 2.16
N THR A 2 -18.39 -18.37 0.89
CA THR A 2 -17.23 -17.67 0.29
C THR A 2 -17.18 -16.24 0.81
N GLU A 3 -16.03 -15.79 1.30
CA GLU A 3 -15.86 -14.40 1.77
C GLU A 3 -15.96 -13.44 0.58
N ARG A 4 -16.66 -12.32 0.77
CA ARG A 4 -16.79 -11.26 -0.22
C ARG A 4 -16.05 -10.01 0.24
N PHE A 5 -15.03 -9.62 -0.51
CA PHE A 5 -14.20 -8.45 -0.22
C PHE A 5 -14.57 -7.25 -1.06
N LEU A 6 -14.62 -6.06 -0.45
CA LEU A 6 -14.51 -4.79 -1.16
C LEU A 6 -13.07 -4.31 -1.10
N VAL A 7 -12.49 -4.03 -2.27
CA VAL A 7 -11.17 -3.39 -2.40
C VAL A 7 -11.37 -2.05 -3.08
N THR A 8 -11.10 -0.94 -2.39
CA THR A 8 -11.11 0.40 -3.00
C THR A 8 -9.71 0.81 -3.44
N GLY A 9 -9.58 1.66 -4.45
CA GLY A 9 -8.30 1.91 -5.10
C GLY A 9 -7.78 0.63 -5.80
N ALA A 10 -8.72 -0.19 -6.26
CA ALA A 10 -8.47 -1.52 -6.79
C ALA A 10 -7.57 -1.52 -8.03
N ASP A 11 -7.62 -0.47 -8.85
CA ASP A 11 -6.79 -0.32 -10.05
C ASP A 11 -5.39 0.24 -9.74
N GLY A 12 -5.10 0.54 -8.45
CA GLY A 12 -3.76 0.88 -7.96
C GLY A 12 -2.82 -0.34 -7.89
N CYS A 13 -1.53 -0.09 -7.62
CA CYS A 13 -0.53 -1.16 -7.51
C CYS A 13 -0.90 -2.19 -6.43
N LEU A 14 -1.11 -1.76 -5.18
CA LEU A 14 -1.48 -2.67 -4.09
C LEU A 14 -2.88 -3.25 -4.30
N GLY A 15 -3.83 -2.45 -4.84
CA GLY A 15 -5.17 -2.91 -5.14
C GLY A 15 -5.18 -4.09 -6.12
N ALA A 16 -4.43 -4.00 -7.21
CA ALA A 16 -4.33 -5.08 -8.19
C ALA A 16 -3.74 -6.37 -7.58
N TRP A 17 -2.72 -6.27 -6.72
CA TRP A 17 -2.15 -7.42 -6.00
C TRP A 17 -3.14 -8.01 -4.98
N VAL A 18 -3.85 -7.17 -4.21
CA VAL A 18 -4.87 -7.64 -3.26
C VAL A 18 -5.98 -8.38 -4.00
N VAL A 19 -6.50 -7.80 -5.08
CA VAL A 19 -7.53 -8.44 -5.92
C VAL A 19 -7.02 -9.78 -6.46
N ARG A 20 -5.81 -9.82 -7.01
CA ARG A 20 -5.21 -11.05 -7.55
C ARG A 20 -5.12 -12.15 -6.50
N LEU A 21 -4.56 -11.84 -5.34
CA LEU A 21 -4.35 -12.84 -4.28
C LEU A 21 -5.68 -13.35 -3.72
N LEU A 22 -6.68 -12.48 -3.54
CA LEU A 22 -8.01 -12.88 -3.09
C LEU A 22 -8.71 -13.82 -4.10
N LEU A 23 -8.58 -13.53 -5.40
CA LEU A 23 -9.12 -14.41 -6.45
C LEU A 23 -8.40 -15.77 -6.47
N ASP A 24 -7.08 -15.81 -6.25
CA ASP A 24 -6.31 -17.06 -6.17
C ASP A 24 -6.73 -17.92 -4.97
N GLU A 25 -7.22 -17.31 -3.90
CA GLU A 25 -7.80 -17.98 -2.73
C GLU A 25 -9.28 -18.38 -2.93
N GLY A 26 -9.89 -18.00 -4.05
CA GLY A 26 -11.30 -18.28 -4.35
C GLY A 26 -12.30 -17.35 -3.66
N ALA A 27 -11.87 -16.18 -3.16
CA ALA A 27 -12.76 -15.18 -2.61
C ALA A 27 -13.54 -14.45 -3.71
N GLU A 28 -14.72 -13.93 -3.37
CA GLU A 28 -15.45 -13.00 -4.24
C GLU A 28 -14.90 -11.57 -4.01
N VAL A 29 -14.61 -10.85 -5.11
CA VAL A 29 -14.02 -9.52 -5.02
C VAL A 29 -14.88 -8.49 -5.73
N VAL A 30 -15.17 -7.39 -5.04
CA VAL A 30 -15.72 -6.16 -5.59
C VAL A 30 -14.58 -5.14 -5.66
N ALA A 31 -14.17 -4.80 -6.87
CA ALA A 31 -13.13 -3.83 -7.15
C ALA A 31 -13.77 -2.45 -7.38
N PHE A 32 -13.53 -1.50 -6.46
CA PHE A 32 -14.03 -0.14 -6.53
C PHE A 32 -12.91 0.83 -6.86
N ASP A 33 -13.06 1.58 -7.94
CA ASP A 33 -12.13 2.64 -8.32
C ASP A 33 -12.84 3.76 -9.09
N VAL A 34 -12.19 4.94 -9.21
CA VAL A 34 -12.74 6.10 -9.92
C VAL A 34 -12.81 5.88 -11.43
N GLY A 35 -12.15 4.88 -11.95
CA GLY A 35 -12.12 4.52 -13.37
C GLY A 35 -12.21 3.03 -13.60
N ALA A 36 -11.96 2.62 -14.84
CA ALA A 36 -11.84 1.23 -15.24
C ALA A 36 -10.51 1.04 -15.99
N ASN A 37 -9.48 0.57 -15.29
CA ASN A 37 -8.14 0.39 -15.85
C ASN A 37 -7.59 -0.98 -15.49
N ASP A 38 -7.65 -1.90 -16.43
CA ASP A 38 -7.25 -3.30 -16.24
C ASP A 38 -5.74 -3.52 -16.35
N ARG A 39 -4.97 -2.52 -16.80
CA ARG A 39 -3.53 -2.68 -17.09
C ARG A 39 -2.72 -3.32 -15.96
N ARG A 40 -2.93 -2.89 -14.71
CA ARG A 40 -2.19 -3.48 -13.57
C ARG A 40 -2.74 -4.84 -13.18
N HIS A 41 -4.05 -5.06 -13.31
CA HIS A 41 -4.67 -6.37 -13.10
C HIS A 41 -4.15 -7.40 -14.12
N GLU A 42 -4.13 -7.05 -15.40
CA GLU A 42 -3.58 -7.89 -16.48
C GLU A 42 -2.10 -8.20 -16.24
N LEU A 43 -1.32 -7.19 -15.85
CA LEU A 43 0.10 -7.34 -15.55
C LEU A 43 0.33 -8.36 -14.42
N VAL A 44 -0.33 -8.21 -13.26
CA VAL A 44 -0.08 -9.08 -12.10
C VAL A 44 -0.75 -10.44 -12.23
N SER A 45 -1.74 -10.58 -13.11
CA SER A 45 -2.42 -11.86 -13.39
C SER A 45 -1.70 -12.68 -14.46
N GLY A 46 -0.71 -12.11 -15.15
CA GLY A 46 -0.08 -12.75 -16.32
C GLY A 46 -1.07 -12.98 -17.46
N GLY A 47 -2.09 -12.11 -17.61
CA GLY A 47 -3.14 -12.22 -18.64
C GLY A 47 -4.26 -13.21 -18.30
N ALA A 48 -4.31 -13.74 -17.08
CA ALA A 48 -5.45 -14.57 -16.66
C ALA A 48 -6.76 -13.74 -16.60
N PRO A 49 -7.94 -14.35 -16.84
CA PRO A 49 -9.21 -13.66 -16.78
C PRO A 49 -9.43 -12.94 -15.44
N LEU A 50 -9.95 -11.72 -15.50
CA LEU A 50 -10.26 -10.92 -14.32
C LEU A 50 -11.60 -11.38 -13.73
N GLY A 51 -11.55 -12.13 -12.63
CA GLY A 51 -12.71 -12.78 -12.01
C GLY A 51 -13.42 -11.94 -10.94
N PHE A 52 -13.34 -10.59 -10.97
CA PHE A 52 -13.94 -9.71 -9.99
C PHE A 52 -15.13 -8.88 -10.55
N ARG A 53 -16.01 -8.42 -9.67
CA ARG A 53 -17.03 -7.44 -10.00
C ARG A 53 -16.43 -6.03 -9.89
N ARG A 54 -16.46 -5.28 -11.00
CA ARG A 54 -16.02 -3.87 -11.01
C ARG A 54 -17.17 -2.94 -10.64
N VAL A 55 -16.86 -1.95 -9.80
CA VAL A 55 -17.70 -0.79 -9.52
C VAL A 55 -16.88 0.46 -9.80
N VAL A 56 -17.32 1.26 -10.75
CA VAL A 56 -16.72 2.59 -11.02
C VAL A 56 -17.46 3.61 -10.18
N GLY A 57 -16.72 4.29 -9.29
CA GLY A 57 -17.29 5.27 -8.37
C GLY A 57 -16.23 6.14 -7.71
N ASP A 58 -16.65 7.30 -7.23
CA ASP A 58 -15.80 8.22 -6.50
C ASP A 58 -15.93 7.97 -4.99
N ILE A 59 -14.80 7.79 -4.30
CA ILE A 59 -14.77 7.56 -2.85
C ILE A 59 -15.31 8.78 -2.05
N THR A 60 -15.37 9.95 -2.68
CA THR A 60 -15.96 11.17 -2.09
C THR A 60 -17.48 11.18 -2.16
N ASP A 61 -18.10 10.32 -2.97
CA ASP A 61 -19.56 10.12 -3.03
C ASP A 61 -19.99 9.10 -1.95
N ARG A 62 -20.50 9.63 -0.82
CA ARG A 62 -20.97 8.81 0.31
C ARG A 62 -22.03 7.78 -0.10
N ALA A 63 -22.96 8.15 -0.97
CA ALA A 63 -24.05 7.27 -1.35
C ALA A 63 -23.54 6.09 -2.19
N ALA A 64 -22.66 6.36 -3.16
CA ALA A 64 -22.02 5.32 -3.98
C ALA A 64 -21.19 4.36 -3.13
N VAL A 65 -20.45 4.86 -2.13
CA VAL A 65 -19.68 4.04 -1.19
C VAL A 65 -20.62 3.14 -0.39
N ALA A 66 -21.66 3.69 0.24
CA ALA A 66 -22.60 2.94 1.06
C ALA A 66 -23.32 1.83 0.26
N GLU A 67 -23.79 2.15 -0.95
CA GLU A 67 -24.45 1.17 -1.84
C GLU A 67 -23.50 -0.01 -2.18
N THR A 68 -22.21 0.28 -2.35
CA THR A 68 -21.22 -0.74 -2.74
C THR A 68 -20.95 -1.75 -1.61
N LEU A 69 -21.16 -1.39 -0.35
CA LEU A 69 -20.93 -2.28 0.80
C LEU A 69 -22.05 -3.29 1.03
N ALA A 70 -23.16 -3.22 0.29
CA ALA A 70 -24.24 -4.18 0.44
C ALA A 70 -23.80 -5.63 0.16
N GLY A 71 -23.86 -6.48 1.19
CA GLY A 71 -23.46 -7.88 1.12
C GLY A 71 -21.95 -8.12 1.08
N ILE A 72 -21.13 -7.15 1.47
CA ILE A 72 -19.68 -7.29 1.67
C ILE A 72 -19.40 -7.81 3.07
N ASP A 73 -18.43 -8.72 3.20
CA ASP A 73 -17.97 -9.27 4.48
C ASP A 73 -16.73 -8.54 5.00
N ARG A 74 -15.85 -8.07 4.12
CA ARG A 74 -14.52 -7.50 4.44
C ARG A 74 -14.20 -6.29 3.58
N VAL A 75 -13.53 -5.29 4.17
CA VAL A 75 -13.12 -4.07 3.46
C VAL A 75 -11.62 -3.88 3.54
N ILE A 76 -11.00 -3.65 2.37
CA ILE A 76 -9.61 -3.18 2.22
C ILE A 76 -9.65 -1.85 1.47
N HIS A 77 -9.41 -0.76 2.21
CA HIS A 77 -9.50 0.61 1.70
C HIS A 77 -8.11 1.14 1.31
N LEU A 78 -7.84 1.17 0.00
CA LEU A 78 -6.58 1.62 -0.58
C LEU A 78 -6.74 2.89 -1.44
N ALA A 79 -7.96 3.36 -1.70
CA ALA A 79 -8.22 4.55 -2.48
C ALA A 79 -7.57 5.78 -1.84
N ALA A 80 -6.65 6.41 -2.55
CA ALA A 80 -5.93 7.60 -2.10
C ALA A 80 -5.21 8.29 -3.25
N LEU A 81 -5.06 9.61 -3.18
CA LEU A 81 -4.14 10.37 -4.00
C LEU A 81 -2.76 10.42 -3.32
N GLN A 82 -1.69 10.24 -4.10
CA GLN A 82 -0.31 10.23 -3.63
C GLN A 82 0.28 11.64 -3.49
N VAL A 83 1.49 11.74 -2.90
CA VAL A 83 2.18 13.00 -2.60
C VAL A 83 2.16 14.01 -3.75
N PRO A 84 2.49 13.68 -5.02
CA PRO A 84 2.50 14.67 -6.10
C PRO A 84 1.11 15.26 -6.37
N LEU A 85 0.06 14.45 -6.33
CA LEU A 85 -1.32 14.87 -6.58
C LEU A 85 -1.88 15.71 -5.42
N CYS A 86 -1.62 15.31 -4.18
CA CYS A 86 -1.98 16.10 -3.00
C CYS A 86 -1.27 17.46 -2.96
N ARG A 87 -0.05 17.55 -3.51
CA ARG A 87 0.69 18.82 -3.62
C ARG A 87 0.13 19.70 -4.74
N ALA A 88 -0.26 19.11 -5.86
CA ALA A 88 -0.79 19.84 -7.02
C ALA A 88 -2.22 20.38 -6.75
N ASP A 89 -3.06 19.62 -6.08
CA ASP A 89 -4.41 20.02 -5.67
C ASP A 89 -4.70 19.54 -4.23
N PRO A 90 -4.38 20.38 -3.23
CA PRO A 90 -4.61 20.04 -1.82
C PRO A 90 -6.06 19.79 -1.47
N SER A 91 -7.01 20.51 -2.11
CA SER A 91 -8.44 20.37 -1.82
C SER A 91 -8.96 19.00 -2.27
N THR A 92 -8.67 18.61 -3.49
CA THR A 92 -8.99 17.26 -4.00
C THR A 92 -8.23 16.19 -3.22
N GLY A 93 -6.97 16.48 -2.82
CA GLY A 93 -6.19 15.60 -1.95
C GLY A 93 -6.89 15.31 -0.62
N ALA A 94 -7.42 16.34 0.04
CA ALA A 94 -8.17 16.21 1.31
C ALA A 94 -9.51 15.49 1.09
N ALA A 95 -10.25 15.84 0.06
CA ALA A 95 -11.53 15.21 -0.26
C ALA A 95 -11.36 13.69 -0.46
N VAL A 96 -10.41 13.26 -1.29
CA VAL A 96 -10.20 11.84 -1.57
C VAL A 96 -9.60 11.12 -0.35
N ASN A 97 -8.53 11.67 0.25
CA ASN A 97 -7.79 10.94 1.28
C ASN A 97 -8.48 11.00 2.66
N VAL A 98 -9.12 12.09 3.04
CA VAL A 98 -9.73 12.23 4.36
C VAL A 98 -11.23 11.99 4.30
N GLN A 99 -11.97 12.78 3.52
CA GLN A 99 -13.43 12.62 3.42
C GLN A 99 -13.79 11.24 2.87
N GLY A 100 -13.05 10.74 1.85
CA GLY A 100 -13.26 9.38 1.30
C GLY A 100 -13.07 8.29 2.36
N THR A 101 -12.08 8.42 3.25
CA THR A 101 -11.88 7.49 4.37
C THR A 101 -13.03 7.58 5.39
N VAL A 102 -13.50 8.77 5.71
CA VAL A 102 -14.69 8.97 6.58
C VAL A 102 -15.91 8.31 5.95
N ASN A 103 -16.17 8.52 4.66
CA ASN A 103 -17.28 7.87 3.95
C ASN A 103 -17.22 6.34 4.05
N MET A 104 -16.00 5.76 3.96
CA MET A 104 -15.80 4.32 4.10
C MET A 104 -16.10 3.84 5.52
N PHE A 105 -15.66 4.56 6.56
CA PHE A 105 -15.94 4.21 7.95
C PHE A 105 -17.44 4.32 8.28
N GLU A 106 -18.11 5.39 7.82
CA GLU A 106 -19.57 5.55 7.96
C GLU A 106 -20.32 4.38 7.31
N ALA A 107 -19.95 4.05 6.06
CA ALA A 107 -20.59 2.96 5.35
C ALA A 107 -20.31 1.58 6.00
N ALA A 108 -19.09 1.35 6.48
CA ALA A 108 -18.76 0.12 7.21
C ALA A 108 -19.57 -0.01 8.50
N LEU A 109 -19.75 1.10 9.24
CA LEU A 109 -20.57 1.15 10.43
C LEU A 109 -22.05 0.87 10.12
N GLU A 110 -22.61 1.50 9.06
CA GLU A 110 -23.99 1.26 8.60
C GLU A 110 -24.24 -0.21 8.24
N HIS A 111 -23.25 -0.90 7.68
CA HIS A 111 -23.34 -2.30 7.26
C HIS A 111 -22.82 -3.32 8.29
N GLY A 112 -22.29 -2.87 9.43
CA GLY A 112 -21.75 -3.74 10.48
C GLY A 112 -20.49 -4.51 10.06
N ILE A 113 -19.65 -3.91 9.20
CA ILE A 113 -18.42 -4.52 8.68
C ILE A 113 -17.22 -4.06 9.50
N ALA A 114 -16.53 -5.00 10.14
CA ALA A 114 -15.30 -4.76 10.90
C ALA A 114 -14.38 -6.00 10.87
N PRO A 115 -13.05 -5.82 10.91
CA PRO A 115 -12.35 -4.54 10.88
C PRO A 115 -12.34 -3.89 9.49
N VAL A 116 -12.29 -2.56 9.45
CA VAL A 116 -11.91 -1.82 8.22
C VAL A 116 -10.39 -1.76 8.16
N VAL A 117 -9.79 -2.35 7.14
CA VAL A 117 -8.35 -2.23 6.90
C VAL A 117 -8.09 -1.10 5.91
N TYR A 118 -7.19 -0.18 6.27
CA TYR A 118 -6.90 0.97 5.42
C TYR A 118 -5.40 1.24 5.28
N ALA A 119 -5.01 1.83 4.14
CA ALA A 119 -3.64 2.23 3.90
C ALA A 119 -3.33 3.58 4.58
N SER A 120 -2.50 3.54 5.64
CA SER A 120 -1.70 4.68 6.07
C SER A 120 -0.38 4.70 5.28
N SER A 121 0.70 5.24 5.80
CA SER A 121 1.97 5.36 5.11
C SER A 121 3.12 5.69 6.06
N ILE A 122 4.36 5.33 5.70
CA ILE A 122 5.56 5.83 6.36
C ILE A 122 5.64 7.38 6.34
N ALA A 123 4.95 8.04 5.41
CA ALA A 123 4.91 9.49 5.28
C ALA A 123 4.23 10.23 6.45
N VAL A 124 3.66 9.51 7.41
CA VAL A 124 3.17 10.08 8.69
C VAL A 124 4.32 10.49 9.60
N TYR A 125 5.50 9.92 9.40
CA TYR A 125 6.70 10.29 10.13
C TYR A 125 7.47 11.43 9.46
N GLY A 126 8.40 12.02 10.23
CA GLY A 126 9.37 13.00 9.76
C GLY A 126 10.59 12.36 9.09
N THR A 127 11.66 13.12 9.01
CA THR A 127 12.96 12.64 8.53
C THR A 127 13.67 11.77 9.57
N ALA A 128 14.69 11.02 9.17
CA ALA A 128 15.47 10.20 10.09
C ALA A 128 16.07 11.02 11.25
N ASP A 129 16.47 12.26 10.99
CA ASP A 129 17.08 13.17 11.97
C ASP A 129 16.08 13.70 13.02
N ASP A 130 14.78 13.55 12.78
CA ASP A 130 13.75 13.94 13.74
C ASP A 130 13.64 12.99 14.94
N TYR A 131 14.32 11.85 14.90
CA TYR A 131 14.16 10.77 15.88
C TYR A 131 15.48 10.30 16.44
N PRO A 132 15.49 9.87 17.73
CA PRO A 132 16.71 9.37 18.35
C PRO A 132 17.11 7.96 17.87
N SER A 133 16.20 7.22 17.23
CA SER A 133 16.43 5.87 16.71
C SER A 133 16.27 5.84 15.18
N PRO A 134 17.14 5.13 14.44
CA PRO A 134 16.97 4.94 13.00
C PRO A 134 15.85 3.96 12.64
N VAL A 135 15.32 3.22 13.63
CA VAL A 135 14.20 2.29 13.47
C VAL A 135 13.05 2.76 14.35
N LEU A 136 11.94 3.15 13.73
CA LEU A 136 10.81 3.72 14.44
C LEU A 136 9.83 2.65 14.94
N SER A 137 9.31 2.87 16.13
CA SER A 137 8.14 2.19 16.67
C SER A 137 6.85 2.74 16.03
N ALA A 138 5.77 1.96 16.07
CA ALA A 138 4.46 2.45 15.68
C ALA A 138 3.96 3.60 16.57
N ASP A 139 4.46 3.69 17.81
CA ASP A 139 4.09 4.69 18.82
C ASP A 139 4.97 5.94 18.78
N ASP A 140 5.99 6.00 17.92
CA ASP A 140 6.82 7.19 17.77
C ASP A 140 6.01 8.37 17.22
N ALA A 141 6.43 9.59 17.63
CA ALA A 141 5.73 10.81 17.30
C ALA A 141 5.56 11.01 15.79
N LEU A 142 4.35 11.30 15.36
CA LEU A 142 4.04 11.58 13.96
C LEU A 142 4.48 13.01 13.61
N LYS A 143 5.30 13.18 12.58
CA LYS A 143 5.88 14.45 12.14
C LYS A 143 5.81 14.59 10.60
N PRO A 144 4.62 14.53 9.99
CA PRO A 144 4.49 14.52 8.54
C PRO A 144 5.08 15.79 7.91
N THR A 145 5.83 15.63 6.82
CA THR A 145 6.44 16.73 6.06
C THR A 145 5.70 17.04 4.76
N THR A 146 4.62 16.31 4.46
CA THR A 146 3.81 16.45 3.24
C THR A 146 2.33 16.50 3.58
N LEU A 147 1.52 17.16 2.73
CA LEU A 147 0.05 17.14 2.87
C LEU A 147 -0.51 15.71 2.85
N TYR A 148 0.03 14.85 2.00
CA TYR A 148 -0.33 13.44 1.98
C TYR A 148 -0.12 12.77 3.35
N GLY A 149 1.04 13.00 3.98
CA GLY A 149 1.32 12.50 5.33
C GLY A 149 0.36 13.07 6.37
N VAL A 150 0.03 14.38 6.31
CA VAL A 150 -0.98 15.01 7.18
C VAL A 150 -2.34 14.33 7.01
N TYR A 151 -2.76 14.03 5.77
CA TYR A 151 -4.04 13.35 5.52
C TYR A 151 -4.04 11.92 6.07
N LYS A 152 -2.89 11.22 5.98
CA LYS A 152 -2.77 9.87 6.58
C LYS A 152 -2.81 9.92 8.10
N VAL A 153 -2.18 10.91 8.74
CA VAL A 153 -2.33 11.15 10.20
C VAL A 153 -3.79 11.42 10.57
N ALA A 154 -4.50 12.24 9.78
CA ALA A 154 -5.93 12.49 10.01
C ALA A 154 -6.74 11.18 9.97
N ASN A 155 -6.45 10.29 9.01
CA ASN A 155 -7.13 9.00 8.91
C ASN A 155 -6.87 8.10 10.13
N GLU A 156 -5.63 8.05 10.64
CA GLU A 156 -5.27 7.29 11.84
C GLU A 156 -6.01 7.81 13.07
N GLN A 157 -6.06 9.13 13.26
CA GLN A 157 -6.80 9.73 14.36
C GLN A 157 -8.31 9.54 14.22
N THR A 158 -8.84 9.65 13.00
CA THR A 158 -10.25 9.35 12.70
C THR A 158 -10.59 7.91 13.09
N ALA A 159 -9.76 6.94 12.69
CA ALA A 159 -9.96 5.54 13.05
C ALA A 159 -10.00 5.29 14.56
N ALA A 160 -9.11 5.96 15.31
CA ALA A 160 -9.09 5.88 16.77
C ALA A 160 -10.41 6.40 17.42
N ILE A 161 -10.95 7.51 16.90
CA ILE A 161 -12.23 8.06 17.36
C ILE A 161 -13.39 7.13 17.00
N TYR A 162 -13.43 6.57 15.77
CA TYR A 162 -14.49 5.62 15.40
C TYR A 162 -14.47 4.35 16.26
N ALA A 163 -13.29 3.87 16.65
CA ALA A 163 -13.20 2.75 17.58
C ALA A 163 -13.73 3.10 18.98
N ALA A 164 -13.38 4.29 19.50
CA ALA A 164 -13.78 4.74 20.84
C ALA A 164 -15.27 5.08 20.93
N ASP A 165 -15.80 5.83 19.97
CA ASP A 165 -17.15 6.39 20.04
C ASP A 165 -18.21 5.48 19.44
N HIS A 166 -17.86 4.67 18.43
CA HIS A 166 -18.78 3.85 17.66
C HIS A 166 -18.50 2.35 17.73
N GLY A 167 -17.40 1.94 18.36
CA GLY A 167 -17.03 0.53 18.45
C GLY A 167 -16.59 -0.09 17.12
N LEU A 168 -16.22 0.72 16.11
CA LEU A 168 -15.77 0.24 14.82
C LEU A 168 -14.29 -0.16 14.87
N ALA A 169 -14.00 -1.45 14.86
CA ALA A 169 -12.63 -1.92 14.77
C ALA A 169 -12.01 -1.61 13.39
N SER A 170 -10.73 -1.24 13.36
CA SER A 170 -9.99 -0.99 12.13
C SER A 170 -8.51 -1.33 12.28
N VAL A 171 -7.80 -1.52 11.16
CA VAL A 171 -6.34 -1.70 11.14
C VAL A 171 -5.75 -0.74 10.11
N GLY A 172 -4.96 0.22 10.58
CA GLY A 172 -4.15 1.08 9.74
C GLY A 172 -2.79 0.42 9.46
N LEU A 173 -2.39 0.33 8.21
CA LEU A 173 -1.07 -0.19 7.83
C LEU A 173 -0.23 0.93 7.22
N ARG A 174 1.04 1.03 7.64
CA ARG A 174 2.01 2.03 7.16
C ARG A 174 3.07 1.36 6.26
N PRO A 175 2.80 1.15 4.95
CA PRO A 175 3.83 0.72 4.02
C PRO A 175 4.93 1.77 3.87
N HIS A 176 6.16 1.28 3.62
CA HIS A 176 7.33 2.11 3.34
C HIS A 176 7.58 2.21 1.83
N THR A 177 8.73 1.81 1.33
CA THR A 177 9.08 1.86 -0.08
C THR A 177 8.58 0.61 -0.81
N VAL A 178 7.34 0.68 -1.30
CA VAL A 178 6.76 -0.42 -2.07
C VAL A 178 7.39 -0.47 -3.46
N TYR A 179 7.81 -1.65 -3.90
CA TYR A 179 8.28 -1.96 -5.26
C TYR A 179 7.63 -3.25 -5.78
N GLY A 180 7.73 -3.49 -7.08
CA GLY A 180 7.19 -4.67 -7.73
C GLY A 180 6.29 -4.35 -8.91
N ALA A 181 5.82 -5.36 -9.62
CA ALA A 181 4.96 -5.18 -10.80
C ALA A 181 3.73 -4.33 -10.46
N GLY A 182 3.43 -3.38 -11.33
CA GLY A 182 2.35 -2.39 -11.14
C GLY A 182 2.74 -1.13 -10.34
N ARG A 183 3.95 -1.06 -9.74
CA ARG A 183 4.43 0.14 -9.04
C ARG A 183 5.11 1.09 -10.02
N ASP A 184 4.34 1.85 -10.76
CA ASP A 184 4.75 2.74 -11.85
C ASP A 184 4.53 4.23 -11.58
N GLN A 185 4.03 4.60 -10.39
CA GLN A 185 3.75 5.98 -10.00
C GLN A 185 4.18 6.26 -8.55
N GLY A 186 4.43 7.53 -8.27
CA GLY A 186 4.80 8.04 -6.95
C GLY A 186 6.30 8.19 -6.75
N LEU A 187 6.66 8.92 -5.69
CA LEU A 187 8.06 9.28 -5.39
C LEU A 187 8.99 8.06 -5.29
N THR A 188 8.49 6.98 -4.72
CA THR A 188 9.25 5.74 -4.46
C THR A 188 9.01 4.64 -5.51
N SER A 189 8.56 4.98 -6.73
CA SER A 189 8.38 3.98 -7.81
C SER A 189 9.68 3.65 -8.56
N GLN A 190 10.72 4.44 -8.38
CA GLN A 190 11.97 4.34 -9.13
C GLN A 190 12.71 2.98 -9.01
N PRO A 191 12.68 2.25 -7.88
CA PRO A 191 13.21 0.89 -7.82
C PRO A 191 12.58 -0.06 -8.85
N THR A 192 11.26 0.03 -9.04
CA THR A 192 10.55 -0.74 -10.07
C THR A 192 10.90 -0.25 -11.48
N ALA A 193 11.01 1.07 -11.66
CA ALA A 193 11.41 1.67 -12.93
C ALA A 193 12.84 1.24 -13.33
N ALA A 194 13.77 1.12 -12.38
CA ALA A 194 15.12 0.62 -12.63
C ALA A 194 15.10 -0.82 -13.14
N ILE A 195 14.27 -1.71 -12.54
CA ILE A 195 14.09 -3.08 -13.05
C ILE A 195 13.55 -3.06 -14.48
N ALA A 196 12.49 -2.27 -14.73
CA ALA A 196 11.87 -2.17 -16.05
C ALA A 196 12.82 -1.63 -17.12
N SER A 197 13.63 -0.60 -16.79
CA SER A 197 14.63 -0.03 -17.72
C SER A 197 15.75 -1.02 -18.01
N ALA A 198 16.24 -1.73 -16.99
CA ALA A 198 17.25 -2.78 -17.17
C ALA A 198 16.79 -3.87 -18.14
N LEU A 199 15.53 -4.31 -18.06
CA LEU A 199 14.95 -5.31 -18.96
C LEU A 199 14.86 -4.82 -20.42
N ARG A 200 14.74 -3.49 -20.62
CA ARG A 200 14.75 -2.89 -21.97
C ARG A 200 16.15 -2.50 -22.43
N SER A 201 17.18 -2.77 -21.62
CA SER A 201 18.57 -2.33 -21.84
C SER A 201 18.67 -0.79 -21.99
N GLU A 202 17.88 -0.05 -21.20
CA GLU A 202 17.83 1.41 -21.17
C GLU A 202 18.56 1.92 -19.91
N PRO A 203 19.48 2.88 -20.03
CA PRO A 203 20.09 3.53 -18.88
C PRO A 203 19.04 4.15 -17.94
N TYR A 204 19.26 4.03 -16.63
CA TYR A 204 18.35 4.61 -15.64
C TYR A 204 19.08 5.11 -14.41
N SER A 205 18.67 6.26 -13.89
CA SER A 205 19.14 6.79 -12.62
C SER A 205 18.02 6.81 -11.61
N VAL A 206 18.23 6.16 -10.46
CA VAL A 206 17.42 6.39 -9.26
C VAL A 206 17.88 7.70 -8.64
N ASP A 207 17.00 8.70 -8.55
CA ASP A 207 17.37 10.08 -8.20
C ASP A 207 17.77 10.26 -6.72
N TYR A 208 17.64 9.26 -5.91
CA TYR A 208 17.92 9.27 -4.49
C TYR A 208 18.80 8.09 -4.05
N GLY A 209 19.44 8.24 -2.89
CA GLY A 209 20.25 7.23 -2.23
C GLY A 209 19.79 6.93 -0.81
N GLY A 210 20.75 6.64 0.06
CA GLY A 210 20.50 6.33 1.47
C GLY A 210 19.99 4.91 1.71
N VAL A 211 19.39 4.69 2.88
CA VAL A 211 18.84 3.40 3.32
C VAL A 211 17.32 3.49 3.37
N LEU A 212 16.64 2.50 2.82
CA LEU A 212 15.18 2.40 2.79
C LEU A 212 14.72 0.97 3.14
N ASP A 213 13.50 0.85 3.61
CA ASP A 213 12.81 -0.44 3.75
C ASP A 213 12.05 -0.77 2.47
N PHE A 214 12.62 -1.65 1.65
CA PHE A 214 12.05 -2.09 0.38
C PHE A 214 11.02 -3.18 0.61
N GLN A 215 9.77 -2.89 0.28
CA GLN A 215 8.62 -3.77 0.52
C GLN A 215 8.04 -4.27 -0.79
N TYR A 216 8.07 -5.59 -0.99
CA TYR A 216 7.50 -6.19 -2.19
C TYR A 216 5.98 -6.05 -2.20
N ALA A 217 5.42 -5.53 -3.29
CA ALA A 217 3.99 -5.22 -3.39
C ALA A 217 3.07 -6.42 -3.10
N ARG A 218 3.46 -7.63 -3.54
CA ARG A 218 2.73 -8.86 -3.26
C ARG A 218 2.71 -9.19 -1.77
N ASP A 219 3.82 -9.01 -1.06
CA ASP A 219 3.90 -9.28 0.38
C ASP A 219 3.09 -8.24 1.18
N VAL A 220 3.17 -6.97 0.80
CA VAL A 220 2.33 -5.92 1.40
C VAL A 220 0.85 -6.24 1.20
N ALA A 221 0.44 -6.68 0.01
CA ALA A 221 -0.94 -7.09 -0.26
C ALA A 221 -1.39 -8.26 0.64
N ARG A 222 -0.51 -9.26 0.88
CA ARG A 222 -0.79 -10.36 1.83
C ARG A 222 -1.03 -9.85 3.24
N VAL A 223 -0.27 -8.85 3.69
CA VAL A 223 -0.45 -8.23 5.00
C VAL A 223 -1.82 -7.54 5.08
N PHE A 224 -2.26 -6.81 4.04
CA PHE A 224 -3.60 -6.20 4.00
C PHE A 224 -4.71 -7.26 4.08
N ILE A 225 -4.58 -8.36 3.35
CA ILE A 225 -5.56 -9.46 3.36
C ILE A 225 -5.61 -10.12 4.75
N ALA A 226 -4.47 -10.43 5.34
CA ALA A 226 -4.39 -11.01 6.68
C ALA A 226 -4.99 -10.08 7.73
N ALA A 227 -4.71 -8.77 7.67
CA ALA A 227 -5.28 -7.78 8.57
C ALA A 227 -6.82 -7.68 8.44
N ALA A 228 -7.37 -7.83 7.23
CA ALA A 228 -8.81 -7.82 7.02
C ALA A 228 -9.52 -9.04 7.64
N ARG A 229 -8.79 -10.09 7.94
CA ARG A 229 -9.28 -11.29 8.61
C ARG A 229 -8.95 -11.33 10.11
N ALA A 230 -8.28 -10.28 10.63
CA ALA A 230 -7.99 -10.21 12.06
C ALA A 230 -9.28 -10.08 12.87
N GLU A 231 -9.29 -10.75 14.02
CA GLU A 231 -10.42 -10.72 14.95
C GLU A 231 -10.07 -9.89 16.18
N PHE A 232 -11.02 -9.08 16.60
CA PHE A 232 -10.89 -8.22 17.78
C PHE A 232 -11.91 -8.59 18.83
N SER A 233 -11.45 -8.95 20.04
CA SER A 233 -12.32 -9.21 21.17
C SER A 233 -12.99 -7.96 21.74
N THR A 234 -12.36 -6.80 21.51
CA THR A 234 -12.87 -5.46 21.84
C THR A 234 -12.56 -4.51 20.70
N PRO A 235 -13.40 -3.50 20.43
CA PRO A 235 -13.10 -2.53 19.37
C PRO A 235 -11.72 -1.88 19.58
N ALA A 236 -10.91 -1.89 18.55
CA ALA A 236 -9.57 -1.32 18.54
C ALA A 236 -9.23 -0.77 17.16
N ALA A 237 -8.31 0.18 17.10
CA ALA A 237 -7.82 0.78 15.86
C ALA A 237 -6.29 0.82 15.83
N PRO A 238 -5.60 -0.35 15.90
CA PRO A 238 -4.15 -0.36 15.82
C PRO A 238 -3.68 0.19 14.48
N VAL A 239 -2.58 0.96 14.55
CA VAL A 239 -1.87 1.42 13.35
C VAL A 239 -0.47 0.83 13.39
N LEU A 240 -0.12 0.05 12.38
CA LEU A 240 1.03 -0.84 12.39
C LEU A 240 1.96 -0.54 11.22
N ASN A 241 3.27 -0.59 11.49
CA ASN A 241 4.28 -0.49 10.46
C ASN A 241 4.41 -1.86 9.74
N THR A 242 4.38 -1.85 8.42
CA THR A 242 4.77 -3.02 7.63
C THR A 242 6.29 -3.07 7.48
N ARG A 243 6.85 -4.20 7.07
CA ARG A 243 8.28 -4.38 6.88
C ARG A 243 8.59 -5.24 5.65
N GLY A 244 9.72 -4.92 5.01
CA GLY A 244 10.38 -5.69 3.97
C GLY A 244 11.87 -5.85 4.27
N HIS A 245 12.71 -5.38 3.37
CA HIS A 245 14.16 -5.48 3.46
C HIS A 245 14.81 -4.11 3.59
N VAL A 246 15.36 -3.83 4.78
CA VAL A 246 16.11 -2.59 5.03
C VAL A 246 17.50 -2.72 4.42
N THR A 247 17.78 -1.95 3.38
CA THR A 247 19.07 -1.96 2.69
C THR A 247 19.35 -0.62 2.01
N ALA A 248 20.60 -0.40 1.60
CA ALA A 248 20.93 0.77 0.80
C ALA A 248 20.29 0.71 -0.59
N VAL A 249 19.94 1.86 -1.14
CA VAL A 249 19.42 1.96 -2.52
C VAL A 249 20.46 1.43 -3.52
N SER A 250 21.75 1.68 -3.28
CA SER A 250 22.85 1.12 -4.08
C SER A 250 22.83 -0.42 -4.09
N ASP A 251 22.66 -1.05 -2.92
CA ASP A 251 22.64 -2.52 -2.81
C ASP A 251 21.42 -3.12 -3.52
N PHE A 252 20.28 -2.42 -3.48
CA PHE A 252 19.10 -2.83 -4.26
C PHE A 252 19.39 -2.77 -5.76
N VAL A 253 19.99 -1.67 -6.25
CA VAL A 253 20.34 -1.49 -7.66
C VAL A 253 21.41 -2.50 -8.12
N ASP A 254 22.39 -2.82 -7.27
CA ASP A 254 23.40 -3.85 -7.56
C ASP A 254 22.77 -5.25 -7.73
N ARG A 255 21.72 -5.56 -6.95
CA ARG A 255 20.94 -6.79 -7.14
C ARG A 255 20.18 -6.77 -8.47
N VAL A 256 19.59 -5.62 -8.84
CA VAL A 256 18.93 -5.47 -10.15
C VAL A 256 19.93 -5.73 -11.28
N ARG A 257 21.12 -5.10 -11.24
CA ARG A 257 22.19 -5.34 -12.24
C ARG A 257 22.53 -6.82 -12.36
N ARG A 258 22.78 -7.49 -11.23
CA ARG A 258 23.13 -8.91 -11.19
C ARG A 258 22.02 -9.82 -11.73
N ILE A 259 20.76 -9.53 -11.41
CA ILE A 259 19.62 -10.36 -11.80
C ILE A 259 19.26 -10.15 -13.28
N THR A 260 19.34 -8.92 -13.77
CA THR A 260 18.99 -8.57 -15.16
C THR A 260 20.15 -8.68 -16.14
N GLY A 261 21.40 -8.65 -15.65
CA GLY A 261 22.60 -8.61 -16.48
C GLY A 261 22.86 -7.25 -17.15
N PHE A 262 22.21 -6.16 -16.66
CA PHE A 262 22.34 -4.82 -17.21
C PHE A 262 22.97 -3.85 -16.20
N ASP A 263 24.12 -3.23 -16.56
CA ASP A 263 24.96 -2.48 -15.63
C ASP A 263 24.72 -0.97 -15.63
N ASP A 264 24.11 -0.40 -16.67
CA ASP A 264 23.96 1.06 -16.82
C ASP A 264 22.77 1.62 -16.01
N LEU A 265 22.85 1.37 -14.71
CA LEU A 265 21.95 1.91 -13.68
C LEU A 265 22.76 2.77 -12.73
N THR A 266 22.25 3.93 -12.29
CA THR A 266 22.92 4.78 -11.32
C THR A 266 22.04 5.14 -10.14
N VAL A 267 22.64 5.65 -9.05
CA VAL A 267 21.96 5.99 -7.80
C VAL A 267 22.39 7.38 -7.37
N GLY A 268 21.44 8.22 -7.01
CA GLY A 268 21.69 9.55 -6.44
C GLY A 268 22.32 9.49 -5.04
N ALA A 269 22.86 10.60 -4.59
CA ALA A 269 23.53 10.70 -3.29
C ALA A 269 22.57 11.03 -2.14
N ASP A 270 21.55 11.85 -2.40
CA ASP A 270 20.68 12.41 -1.36
C ASP A 270 19.62 11.38 -0.90
N PRO A 271 19.44 11.19 0.42
CA PRO A 271 18.41 10.30 0.92
C PRO A 271 17.02 10.92 0.75
N LEU A 272 15.99 10.07 0.68
CA LEU A 272 14.61 10.53 0.78
C LEU A 272 14.31 11.05 2.21
N PRO A 273 13.38 12.02 2.34
CA PRO A 273 12.99 12.60 3.63
C PRO A 273 12.05 11.68 4.41
N PHE A 274 12.47 10.44 4.62
CA PHE A 274 11.74 9.43 5.38
C PHE A 274 12.68 8.72 6.36
N PRO A 275 12.16 8.11 7.43
CA PRO A 275 12.94 7.22 8.28
C PRO A 275 13.53 6.06 7.48
N HIS A 276 14.65 5.52 7.94
CA HIS A 276 15.30 4.40 7.24
C HIS A 276 14.49 3.10 7.35
N ALA A 277 13.85 2.88 8.51
CA ALA A 277 13.09 1.67 8.80
C ALA A 277 12.04 1.92 9.89
N ALA A 278 11.07 1.01 9.96
CA ALA A 278 10.11 0.96 11.05
C ALA A 278 9.97 -0.47 11.59
N SER A 279 9.73 -0.58 12.89
CA SER A 279 9.57 -1.88 13.57
C SER A 279 8.21 -2.48 13.25
N PRO A 280 8.13 -3.75 12.84
CA PRO A 280 6.87 -4.45 12.60
C PRO A 280 6.33 -5.14 13.86
N ALA A 281 6.81 -4.83 15.05
CA ALA A 281 6.51 -5.57 16.28
C ALA A 281 5.00 -5.78 16.49
N GLY A 282 4.20 -4.71 16.46
CA GLY A 282 2.74 -4.82 16.61
C GLY A 282 2.04 -5.60 15.48
N LEU A 283 2.64 -5.64 14.28
CA LEU A 283 2.12 -6.46 13.18
C LEU A 283 2.28 -7.95 13.48
N ALA A 284 3.43 -8.36 14.01
CA ALA A 284 3.68 -9.74 14.40
C ALA A 284 2.76 -10.18 15.55
N ASP A 285 2.45 -9.29 16.48
CA ASP A 285 1.50 -9.54 17.57
C ASP A 285 0.07 -9.79 17.05
N LEU A 286 -0.35 -9.07 16.00
CA LEU A 286 -1.68 -9.19 15.43
C LEU A 286 -1.82 -10.36 14.45
N LEU A 287 -0.83 -10.56 13.58
CA LEU A 287 -0.93 -11.47 12.43
C LEU A 287 -0.03 -12.71 12.54
N GLY A 288 0.80 -12.80 13.60
CA GLY A 288 1.91 -13.72 13.65
C GLY A 288 3.08 -13.27 12.77
N GLU A 289 4.11 -14.10 12.68
CA GLU A 289 5.30 -13.77 11.89
C GLU A 289 4.98 -13.84 10.39
N VAL A 290 5.06 -12.71 9.72
CA VAL A 290 4.95 -12.60 8.26
C VAL A 290 6.33 -12.33 7.69
N ALA A 291 7.03 -13.37 7.25
CA ALA A 291 8.34 -13.24 6.63
C ALA A 291 8.20 -12.64 5.21
N PRO A 292 8.98 -11.59 4.86
CA PRO A 292 8.98 -11.06 3.51
C PRO A 292 9.64 -12.06 2.55
N THR A 293 9.19 -12.07 1.30
CA THR A 293 9.87 -12.82 0.21
C THR A 293 11.33 -12.36 0.12
N PRO A 294 12.33 -13.26 0.03
CA PRO A 294 13.73 -12.88 -0.09
C PRO A 294 13.93 -11.84 -1.19
N LEU A 295 14.76 -10.82 -0.95
CA LEU A 295 14.87 -9.64 -1.81
C LEU A 295 15.22 -9.99 -3.26
N ASP A 296 16.16 -10.93 -3.46
CA ASP A 296 16.56 -11.38 -4.80
C ASP A 296 15.42 -12.10 -5.52
N ASP A 297 14.65 -12.92 -4.82
CA ASP A 297 13.51 -13.64 -5.38
C ASP A 297 12.40 -12.66 -5.79
N ALA A 298 12.12 -11.66 -4.95
CA ALA A 298 11.12 -10.63 -5.24
C ALA A 298 11.52 -9.73 -6.43
N ILE A 299 12.81 -9.39 -6.57
CA ILE A 299 13.34 -8.66 -7.73
C ILE A 299 13.22 -9.54 -8.98
N ALA A 300 13.62 -10.81 -8.91
CA ALA A 300 13.56 -11.75 -10.02
C ALA A 300 12.11 -12.01 -10.48
N GLU A 301 11.17 -12.18 -9.55
CA GLU A 301 9.75 -12.32 -9.86
C GLU A 301 9.19 -11.05 -10.52
N THR A 302 9.54 -9.86 -9.98
CA THR A 302 9.17 -8.59 -10.61
C THR A 302 9.69 -8.49 -12.03
N ALA A 303 10.96 -8.84 -12.25
CA ALA A 303 11.57 -8.86 -13.58
C ALA A 303 10.85 -9.84 -14.52
N GLY A 304 10.52 -11.04 -14.06
CA GLY A 304 9.77 -12.04 -14.82
C GLY A 304 8.39 -11.53 -15.27
N ILE A 305 7.62 -10.93 -14.35
CA ILE A 305 6.30 -10.37 -14.66
C ILE A 305 6.42 -9.22 -15.68
N LEU A 306 7.37 -8.31 -15.48
CA LEU A 306 7.57 -7.18 -16.39
C LEU A 306 8.05 -7.62 -17.77
N SER A 307 8.95 -8.63 -17.86
CA SER A 307 9.41 -9.16 -19.13
C SER A 307 8.31 -9.80 -19.96
N ALA A 308 7.33 -10.44 -19.32
CA ALA A 308 6.20 -11.06 -20.01
C ALA A 308 5.25 -10.03 -20.64
N SER A 309 5.40 -8.74 -20.29
CA SER A 309 4.57 -7.62 -20.78
C SER A 309 5.30 -6.71 -21.79
N LEU A 310 6.61 -6.96 -22.05
CA LEU A 310 7.42 -6.27 -23.05
C LEU A 310 7.25 -6.92 -24.43
#